data_2f9933332b4a72f5c67adf2f7a2723d8
#
_entry.id   2f9933332b4a72f5c67adf2f7a2723d8
#
_cell.length_a   1.000
_cell.length_b   1.000
_cell.length_c   1.000
_cell.angle_alpha   90.00
_cell.angle_beta   90.00
_cell.angle_gamma   90.00
#
_symmetry.space_group_name_H-M   'P 1'
#
loop_
_entity.id
_entity.type
_entity.pdbx_description
1 polymer ?
#
loop_
_entity_poly.entity_id
_entity_poly.type
_entity_poly.pdbx_seq_one_letter_code
_entity_poly.pdbx_strand_id
1 'polypeptide(L)'
;FPRPVLESVSGTCASVRLDSLISLAFKTSRSSMVSYIEGGQVFVNGKLITSNGYEPKDGDIISVRGKGRFIFDGVSHQTKKGRCSVRIMRYV
;
A
#
# COMPACT_ATOMS: atom_id res chain seq x y z
N PHE A 1 -11.93 2.43 -25.57
CA PHE A 1 -11.45 1.57 -24.51
C PHE A 1 -11.48 2.30 -23.18
N PRO A 2 -12.13 1.71 -22.18
CA PRO A 2 -12.06 2.32 -20.88
C PRO A 2 -10.62 2.25 -20.37
N ARG A 3 -10.06 3.40 -20.12
CA ARG A 3 -8.73 3.47 -19.47
C ARG A 3 -8.89 3.01 -18.04
N PRO A 4 -7.91 2.28 -17.49
CA PRO A 4 -7.96 1.99 -16.06
C PRO A 4 -8.00 3.31 -15.30
N VAL A 5 -9.01 3.45 -14.47
CA VAL A 5 -9.15 4.65 -13.66
C VAL A 5 -8.32 4.45 -12.40
N LEU A 6 -7.40 5.37 -12.17
CA LEU A 6 -6.56 5.34 -10.98
C LEU A 6 -7.05 6.40 -10.01
N GLU A 7 -7.34 5.98 -8.80
CA GLU A 7 -7.72 6.89 -7.75
C GLU A 7 -6.51 7.22 -6.90
N SER A 8 -6.23 8.51 -6.76
CA SER A 8 -5.12 8.97 -5.95
C SER A 8 -5.54 8.98 -4.48
N VAL A 9 -4.80 8.24 -3.67
CA VAL A 9 -5.01 8.18 -2.22
C VAL A 9 -3.76 8.67 -1.54
N SER A 10 -3.89 9.66 -0.68
CA SER A 10 -2.76 10.18 0.08
C SER A 10 -3.07 10.10 1.57
N GLY A 11 -2.01 10.02 2.36
CA GLY A 11 -2.14 9.96 3.80
C GLY A 11 -0.79 10.06 4.46
N THR A 12 -0.79 10.02 5.77
CA THR A 12 0.44 10.07 6.55
C THR A 12 0.57 8.80 7.38
N CYS A 13 1.81 8.36 7.56
CA CYS A 13 2.11 7.21 8.42
C CYS A 13 3.43 7.43 9.10
N ALA A 14 3.60 6.80 10.26
CA ALA A 14 4.83 6.93 11.04
C ALA A 14 6.01 6.30 10.30
N SER A 15 5.76 5.28 9.52
CA SER A 15 6.78 4.61 8.72
C SER A 15 6.15 4.02 7.48
N VAL A 16 6.97 3.87 6.44
CA VAL A 16 6.53 3.27 5.18
C VAL A 16 6.57 1.76 5.34
N ARG A 17 5.42 1.15 5.59
CA ARG A 17 5.30 -0.29 5.79
C ARG A 17 4.17 -0.83 4.95
N LEU A 18 4.29 -2.09 4.57
CA LEU A 18 3.31 -2.73 3.70
C LEU A 18 1.90 -2.72 4.31
N ASP A 19 1.79 -3.07 5.60
CA ASP A 19 0.51 -3.08 6.27
C ASP A 19 -0.13 -1.68 6.34
N SER A 20 0.68 -0.66 6.57
CA SER A 20 0.19 0.72 6.61
C SER A 20 -0.33 1.17 5.25
N LEU A 21 0.41 0.85 4.19
CA LEU A 21 0.03 1.25 2.84
C LEU A 21 -1.26 0.56 2.40
N ILE A 22 -1.39 -0.73 2.68
CA ILE A 22 -2.57 -1.50 2.30
C ILE A 22 -3.80 -1.00 3.06
N SER A 23 -3.68 -0.75 4.36
CA SER A 23 -4.79 -0.25 5.13
C SER A 23 -5.23 1.13 4.66
N LEU A 24 -4.28 1.97 4.28
CA LEU A 24 -4.58 3.29 3.72
C LEU A 24 -5.29 3.17 2.37
N ALA A 25 -4.80 2.30 1.50
CA ALA A 25 -5.34 2.15 0.16
C ALA A 25 -6.77 1.64 0.17
N PHE A 26 -7.07 0.70 1.05
CA PHE A 26 -8.38 0.06 1.08
C PHE A 26 -9.25 0.52 2.26
N LYS A 27 -8.78 1.49 3.01
CA LYS A 27 -9.51 2.08 4.15
C LYS A 27 -9.97 1.02 5.15
N THR A 28 -9.09 0.11 5.47
CA THR A 28 -9.36 -0.98 6.42
C THR A 28 -8.40 -0.89 7.59
N SER A 29 -8.67 -1.68 8.63
CA SER A 29 -7.79 -1.70 9.79
C SER A 29 -6.49 -2.44 9.48
N ARG A 30 -5.40 -2.03 10.14
CA ARG A 30 -4.11 -2.67 9.96
C ARG A 30 -4.15 -4.13 10.42
N SER A 31 -4.92 -4.42 11.46
CA SER A 31 -5.06 -5.79 11.95
C SER A 31 -5.61 -6.72 10.88
N SER A 32 -6.60 -6.27 10.12
CA SER A 32 -7.15 -7.06 9.02
C SER A 32 -6.10 -7.28 7.93
N MET A 33 -5.32 -6.24 7.63
CA MET A 33 -4.33 -6.34 6.59
C MET A 33 -3.17 -7.25 6.98
N VAL A 34 -2.81 -7.30 8.25
CA VAL A 34 -1.79 -8.23 8.73
C VAL A 34 -2.21 -9.68 8.43
N SER A 35 -3.47 -10.01 8.64
CA SER A 35 -3.98 -11.34 8.31
C SER A 35 -3.85 -11.67 6.83
N TYR A 36 -4.11 -10.70 5.95
CA TYR A 36 -3.94 -10.90 4.51
C TYR A 36 -2.47 -11.12 4.15
N ILE A 37 -1.58 -10.35 4.76
CA ILE A 37 -0.14 -10.46 4.48
C ILE A 37 0.39 -11.82 4.95
N GLU A 38 0.08 -12.21 6.17
CA GLU A 38 0.53 -13.47 6.73
C GLU A 38 -0.10 -14.67 6.05
N GLY A 39 -1.31 -14.48 5.54
CA GLY A 39 -2.01 -15.53 4.80
C GLY A 39 -1.54 -15.74 3.37
N GLY A 40 -0.56 -14.97 2.92
CA GLY A 40 0.00 -15.12 1.59
C GLY A 40 -0.88 -14.56 0.49
N GLN A 41 -1.65 -13.53 0.78
CA GLN A 41 -2.56 -12.93 -0.19
C GLN A 41 -2.07 -11.59 -0.73
N VAL A 42 -0.89 -11.16 -0.33
CA VAL A 42 -0.30 -9.89 -0.74
C VAL A 42 0.93 -10.15 -1.61
N PHE A 43 0.96 -9.53 -2.77
CA PHE A 43 2.07 -9.65 -3.72
C PHE A 43 2.61 -8.26 -4.00
N VAL A 44 3.94 -8.15 -4.06
CA VAL A 44 4.63 -6.91 -4.44
C VAL A 44 5.43 -7.22 -5.70
N ASN A 45 5.08 -6.55 -6.79
CA ASN A 45 5.70 -6.78 -8.11
C ASN A 45 5.65 -8.25 -8.54
N GLY A 46 4.56 -8.95 -8.17
CA GLY A 46 4.39 -10.34 -8.49
C GLY A 46 5.06 -11.31 -7.52
N LYS A 47 5.77 -10.80 -6.51
CA LYS A 47 6.39 -11.63 -5.49
C LYS A 47 5.48 -11.76 -4.28
N LEU A 48 5.33 -12.98 -3.79
CA LEU A 48 4.57 -13.21 -2.57
C LEU A 48 5.34 -12.67 -1.37
N ILE A 49 4.69 -11.77 -0.64
CA ILE A 49 5.27 -11.17 0.56
C ILE A 49 4.41 -11.58 1.75
N THR A 50 5.02 -12.19 2.74
CA THR A 50 4.35 -12.60 3.97
C THR A 50 4.80 -11.79 5.18
N SER A 51 5.75 -10.87 4.99
CA SER A 51 6.26 -10.04 6.06
C SER A 51 5.48 -8.72 6.11
N ASN A 52 4.80 -8.46 7.21
CA ASN A 52 4.04 -7.23 7.38
C ASN A 52 4.94 -6.00 7.58
N GLY A 53 6.20 -6.23 7.95
CA GLY A 53 7.18 -5.16 8.09
C GLY A 53 7.93 -4.83 6.80
N TYR A 54 7.55 -5.43 5.68
CA TYR A 54 8.19 -5.14 4.40
C TYR A 54 7.99 -3.67 4.01
N GLU A 55 9.07 -3.04 3.56
CA GLU A 55 9.04 -1.64 3.15
C GLU A 55 9.02 -1.54 1.63
N PRO A 56 7.85 -1.20 1.04
CA PRO A 56 7.77 -1.00 -0.42
C PRO A 56 8.61 0.20 -0.87
N LYS A 57 9.06 0.15 -2.10
CA LYS A 57 9.81 1.23 -2.73
C LYS A 57 8.92 1.99 -3.69
N ASP A 58 9.39 3.16 -4.11
CA ASP A 58 8.67 3.98 -5.08
C ASP A 58 8.43 3.20 -6.37
N GLY A 59 7.19 3.21 -6.81
CA GLY A 59 6.80 2.52 -8.04
C GLY A 59 6.45 1.05 -7.86
N ASP A 60 6.52 0.52 -6.65
CA ASP A 60 6.14 -0.87 -6.40
C ASP A 60 4.64 -1.05 -6.58
N ILE A 61 4.27 -2.13 -7.25
CA ILE A 61 2.88 -2.49 -7.44
C ILE A 61 2.51 -3.52 -6.40
N ILE A 62 1.58 -3.16 -5.52
CA ILE A 62 1.13 -4.04 -4.46
C ILE A 62 -0.24 -4.59 -4.84
N SER A 63 -0.36 -5.91 -4.87
CA SER A 63 -1.62 -6.59 -5.16
C SER A 63 -2.10 -7.31 -3.92
N VAL A 64 -3.38 -7.13 -3.59
CA VAL A 64 -4.00 -7.82 -2.48
C VAL A 64 -5.13 -8.67 -3.03
N ARG A 65 -5.00 -9.97 -2.88
CA ARG A 65 -5.98 -10.91 -3.39
C ARG A 65 -7.34 -10.68 -2.73
N GLY A 66 -8.35 -10.50 -3.56
CA GLY A 66 -9.70 -10.24 -3.07
C GLY A 66 -10.00 -8.78 -2.81
N LYS A 67 -9.01 -7.90 -2.87
CA LYS A 67 -9.21 -6.46 -2.64
C LYS A 67 -8.90 -5.63 -3.89
N GLY A 68 -7.90 -6.03 -4.67
CA GLY A 68 -7.44 -5.28 -5.80
C GLY A 68 -5.96 -4.98 -5.70
N ARG A 69 -5.51 -3.95 -6.40
CA ARG A 69 -4.10 -3.58 -6.40
C ARG A 69 -3.94 -2.07 -6.46
N PHE A 70 -2.77 -1.61 -6.08
CA PHE A 70 -2.42 -0.20 -6.15
C PHE A 70 -0.92 -0.08 -6.40
N ILE A 71 -0.52 1.12 -6.81
CA ILE A 71 0.89 1.46 -7.03
C ILE A 71 1.32 2.42 -5.95
N PHE A 72 2.44 2.12 -5.30
CA PHE A 72 3.02 3.03 -4.33
C PHE A 72 3.81 4.10 -5.08
N ASP A 73 3.28 5.32 -5.09
CA ASP A 73 3.88 6.42 -5.84
C ASP A 73 5.04 7.08 -5.09
N GLY A 74 5.27 6.68 -3.86
CA GLY A 74 6.41 7.16 -3.08
C GLY A 74 6.01 8.07 -1.94
N VAL A 75 7.03 8.57 -1.26
CA VAL A 75 6.87 9.51 -0.14
C VAL A 75 6.93 10.93 -0.70
N SER A 76 5.85 11.70 -0.50
CA SER A 76 5.79 13.07 -1.00
C SER A 76 6.73 13.98 -0.23
N HIS A 77 6.67 13.92 1.09
CA HIS A 77 7.54 14.70 1.95
C HIS A 77 7.42 14.18 3.39
N GLN A 78 8.41 14.52 4.20
CA GLN A 78 8.36 14.23 5.63
C GLN A 78 7.82 15.45 6.36
N THR A 79 6.91 15.21 7.28
CA THR A 79 6.44 16.28 8.16
C THR A 79 7.43 16.50 9.29
N LYS A 80 7.31 17.64 9.97
CA LYS A 80 8.20 17.98 11.07
C LYS A 80 8.10 17.05 12.27
N LYS A 81 7.03 16.26 12.34
CA LYS A 81 6.84 15.31 13.44
C LYS A 81 7.34 13.91 13.12
N GLY A 82 8.13 13.76 12.08
CA GLY A 82 8.68 12.47 11.71
C GLY A 82 7.72 11.53 10.98
N ARG A 83 6.58 12.04 10.55
CA ARG A 83 5.64 11.27 9.75
C ARG A 83 5.93 11.46 8.28
N CYS A 84 5.69 10.41 7.51
CA CYS A 84 5.87 10.44 6.06
C CYS A 84 4.53 10.62 5.39
N SER A 85 4.48 11.56 4.46
CA SER A 85 3.32 11.72 3.59
C SER A 85 3.50 10.81 2.39
N VAL A 86 2.60 9.83 2.24
CA VAL A 86 2.70 8.84 1.17
C VAL A 86 1.59 9.04 0.17
N ARG A 87 1.85 8.63 -1.05
CA ARG A 87 0.89 8.72 -2.14
C ARG A 87 0.72 7.36 -2.79
N ILE A 88 -0.52 7.00 -3.04
CA ILE A 88 -0.87 5.70 -3.61
C ILE A 88 -1.83 5.94 -4.77
N MET A 89 -1.62 5.20 -5.86
CA MET A 89 -2.53 5.20 -7.00
C MET A 89 -3.26 3.86 -7.00
N ARG A 90 -4.53 3.88 -6.64
CA ARG A 90 -5.33 2.67 -6.55
C ARG A 90 -6.09 2.44 -7.86
N TYR A 91 -6.09 1.20 -8.32
CA TYR A 91 -6.89 0.81 -9.48
C TYR A 91 -8.34 0.67 -9.06
N VAL A 92 -9.20 1.35 -9.77
CA VAL A 92 -10.64 1.37 -9.47
C VAL A 92 -11.42 0.63 -10.54
#